data_e788fb0bb0810146c6f4d525f96c65ad
#
_entry.id   e788fb0bb0810146c6f4d525f96c65ad
#
_cell.length_a   1.000
_cell.length_b   1.000
_cell.length_c   1.000
_cell.angle_alpha   90.00
_cell.angle_beta   90.00
_cell.angle_gamma   90.00
#
_symmetry.space_group_name_H-M   'P 1'
#
loop_
_entity.id
_entity.type
_entity.pdbx_description
1 polymer ?
#
loop_
_entity_poly.entity_id
_entity_poly.type
_entity_poly.pdbx_seq_one_letter_code
_entity_poly.pdbx_strand_id
1 'polypeptide(L)'
;KLLAFGISEPSNDRVLFGSISKAEPQEDGGYRFYGKKVFLSMGKYCDKLVSFGSDTSGESPLSVFAYLTPDAETFEVKDDWNTLGMKATQSNTVELKGIYAAEEQILTKVAPGPSFDPVVFGIFAYFEILLAATYHGIGKRALEIGIETVKTRHSVSNDAPYSQDKNIRWRIAEAA
;
A
#
# COMPACT_ATOMS: atom_id res chain seq x y z
N LYS A 1 8.17 -18.19 1.49
CA LYS A 1 8.30 -17.03 2.42
C LYS A 1 7.50 -15.88 1.86
N LEU A 2 6.68 -15.25 2.71
CA LEU A 2 5.84 -14.11 2.38
C LEU A 2 6.47 -12.83 2.93
N LEU A 3 6.74 -11.87 2.04
CA LEU A 3 7.21 -10.53 2.40
C LEU A 3 6.03 -9.56 2.33
N ALA A 4 5.75 -8.87 3.43
CA ALA A 4 4.75 -7.81 3.48
C ALA A 4 5.39 -6.41 3.45
N PHE A 5 4.57 -5.40 3.14
CA PHE A 5 4.95 -3.99 3.14
C PHE A 5 4.10 -3.23 4.15
N GLY A 6 4.72 -2.66 5.18
CA GLY A 6 4.08 -1.85 6.21
C GLY A 6 4.58 -0.41 6.18
N ILE A 7 4.10 0.36 5.21
CA ILE A 7 4.53 1.73 4.98
C ILE A 7 3.51 2.74 5.51
N SER A 8 2.23 2.55 5.16
CA SER A 8 1.16 3.50 5.50
C SER A 8 0.94 3.60 7.01
N GLU A 9 0.72 4.81 7.50
CA GLU A 9 0.51 5.11 8.92
C GLU A 9 -0.79 5.91 9.10
N PRO A 10 -1.51 5.72 10.21
CA PRO A 10 -2.72 6.50 10.48
C PRO A 10 -2.40 8.00 10.52
N SER A 11 -3.16 8.81 9.80
CA SER A 11 -3.02 10.28 9.79
C SER A 11 -1.66 10.81 9.31
N ASN A 12 -0.86 9.99 8.62
CA ASN A 12 0.39 10.42 8.00
C ASN A 12 0.20 10.56 6.48
N ASP A 13 0.13 11.79 6.01
CA ASP A 13 0.00 12.17 4.60
C ASP A 13 1.36 12.26 3.86
N ARG A 14 2.47 12.11 4.57
CA ARG A 14 3.83 12.16 3.99
C ARG A 14 4.21 10.87 3.26
N VAL A 15 3.48 9.79 3.51
CA VAL A 15 3.75 8.46 2.93
C VAL A 15 5.22 8.04 3.17
N LEU A 16 6.02 7.82 2.12
CA LEU A 16 7.44 7.46 2.22
C LEU A 16 8.38 8.62 2.54
N PHE A 17 7.90 9.86 2.52
CA PHE A 17 8.72 11.06 2.76
C PHE A 17 8.90 11.40 4.24
N GLY A 18 8.32 10.64 5.13
CA GLY A 18 8.50 10.77 6.56
C GLY A 18 7.59 9.84 7.35
N SER A 19 8.03 9.43 8.52
CA SER A 19 7.31 8.51 9.40
C SER A 19 6.94 9.18 10.72
N ILE A 20 5.77 8.82 11.24
CA ILE A 20 5.36 9.11 12.62
C ILE A 20 5.65 7.94 13.56
N SER A 21 5.98 6.76 13.02
CA SER A 21 6.56 5.65 13.79
C SER A 21 8.00 5.99 14.18
N LYS A 22 8.46 5.47 15.29
CA LYS A 22 9.83 5.70 15.77
C LYS A 22 10.74 4.56 15.34
N ALA A 23 11.99 4.89 15.03
CA ALA A 23 13.12 3.96 14.91
C ALA A 23 14.17 4.38 15.95
N GLU A 24 14.30 3.63 17.03
CA GLU A 24 15.21 3.91 18.14
C GLU A 24 16.52 3.14 17.94
N PRO A 25 17.67 3.85 17.75
CA PRO A 25 18.95 3.19 17.56
C PRO A 25 19.38 2.42 18.81
N GLN A 26 20.09 1.30 18.59
CA GLN A 26 20.63 0.44 19.63
C GLN A 26 22.16 0.47 19.58
N GLU A 27 22.82 0.10 20.69
CA GLU A 27 24.29 0.12 20.82
C GLU A 27 25.02 -0.79 19.81
N ASP A 28 24.34 -1.82 19.33
CA ASP A 28 24.86 -2.80 18.35
C ASP A 28 24.64 -2.39 16.89
N GLY A 29 24.20 -1.14 16.63
CA GLY A 29 23.93 -0.63 15.28
C GLY A 29 22.54 -0.98 14.73
N GLY A 30 21.79 -1.84 15.41
CA GLY A 30 20.41 -2.18 15.11
C GLY A 30 19.42 -1.09 15.51
N TYR A 31 18.14 -1.35 15.30
CA TYR A 31 17.04 -0.45 15.63
C TYR A 31 15.85 -1.18 16.23
N ARG A 32 15.12 -0.51 17.14
CA ARG A 32 13.81 -0.92 17.60
C ARG A 32 12.73 -0.01 17.02
N PHE A 33 11.69 -0.63 16.43
CA PHE A 33 10.62 0.11 15.75
C PHE A 33 9.34 0.09 16.58
N TYR A 34 8.73 1.29 16.72
CA TYR A 34 7.49 1.51 17.46
C TYR A 34 6.51 2.32 16.62
N GLY A 35 5.25 1.95 16.61
CA GLY A 35 4.19 2.70 15.94
C GLY A 35 3.13 1.82 15.32
N LYS A 36 2.22 2.45 14.57
CA LYS A 36 1.12 1.74 13.90
C LYS A 36 1.28 1.83 12.39
N LYS A 37 1.11 0.69 11.72
CA LYS A 37 1.01 0.62 10.27
C LYS A 37 -0.39 0.15 9.88
N VAL A 38 -0.97 0.80 8.88
CA VAL A 38 -2.30 0.46 8.36
C VAL A 38 -2.19 -0.14 6.96
N PHE A 39 -3.24 -0.83 6.53
CA PHE A 39 -3.30 -1.48 5.22
C PHE A 39 -2.18 -2.50 4.98
N LEU A 40 -1.75 -3.20 6.04
CA LEU A 40 -0.73 -4.22 5.93
C LEU A 40 -1.33 -5.52 5.35
N SER A 41 -1.38 -5.60 4.03
CA SER A 41 -1.89 -6.78 3.33
C SER A 41 -1.13 -8.03 3.73
N MET A 42 -1.88 -9.08 4.11
CA MET A 42 -1.35 -10.38 4.57
C MET A 42 -0.42 -10.29 5.79
N GLY A 43 -0.45 -9.20 6.55
CA GLY A 43 0.42 -8.98 7.72
C GLY A 43 0.35 -10.09 8.77
N LYS A 44 -0.81 -10.72 8.93
CA LYS A 44 -1.00 -11.86 9.83
C LYS A 44 -0.19 -13.10 9.45
N TYR A 45 0.21 -13.21 8.20
CA TYR A 45 0.83 -14.41 7.64
C TYR A 45 2.24 -14.17 7.10
N CYS A 46 2.77 -12.95 7.23
CA CYS A 46 4.07 -12.64 6.67
C CYS A 46 5.22 -13.22 7.49
N ASP A 47 6.22 -13.73 6.79
CA ASP A 47 7.49 -14.16 7.38
C ASP A 47 8.41 -12.98 7.65
N LYS A 48 8.31 -11.93 6.83
CA LYS A 48 9.07 -10.69 6.93
C LYS A 48 8.23 -9.49 6.50
N LEU A 49 8.58 -8.35 7.03
CA LEU A 49 7.95 -7.06 6.77
C LEU A 49 9.03 -6.04 6.38
N VAL A 50 8.85 -5.35 5.25
CA VAL A 50 9.55 -4.09 5.01
C VAL A 50 8.76 -2.98 5.65
N SER A 51 9.40 -2.22 6.53
CA SER A 51 8.79 -1.06 7.18
C SER A 51 9.83 0.03 7.43
N PHE A 52 9.40 1.16 7.96
CA PHE A 52 10.31 2.25 8.30
C PHE A 52 9.81 3.03 9.52
N GLY A 53 10.72 3.77 10.12
CA GLY A 53 10.45 4.67 11.24
C GLY A 53 11.37 5.89 11.19
N SER A 54 11.06 6.89 12.00
CA SER A 54 11.88 8.10 12.16
C SER A 54 12.84 7.91 13.32
N ASP A 55 14.14 8.06 13.05
CA ASP A 55 15.19 8.25 14.03
C ASP A 55 15.41 9.75 14.23
N THR A 56 15.19 10.22 15.45
CA THR A 56 15.37 11.62 15.86
C THR A 56 16.43 11.78 16.93
N SER A 57 17.30 10.79 17.11
CA SER A 57 18.35 10.80 18.14
C SER A 57 19.55 11.68 17.78
N GLY A 58 19.80 11.93 16.48
CA GLY A 58 20.86 12.78 15.98
C GLY A 58 20.45 14.24 15.78
N GLU A 59 21.37 15.04 15.24
CA GLU A 59 21.12 16.47 14.94
C GLU A 59 20.02 16.68 13.88
N SER A 60 19.87 15.73 12.96
CA SER A 60 18.85 15.76 11.91
C SER A 60 18.10 14.44 11.88
N PRO A 61 16.77 14.47 11.67
CA PRO A 61 15.98 13.26 11.61
C PRO A 61 16.35 12.41 10.40
N LEU A 62 16.26 11.07 10.55
CA LEU A 62 16.44 10.11 9.48
C LEU A 62 15.19 9.20 9.37
N SER A 63 14.82 8.87 8.15
CA SER A 63 13.91 7.76 7.87
C SER A 63 14.74 6.48 7.73
N VAL A 64 14.52 5.53 8.63
CA VAL A 64 15.24 4.26 8.69
C VAL A 64 14.34 3.17 8.15
N PHE A 65 14.73 2.54 7.04
CA PHE A 65 14.02 1.43 6.39
C PHE A 65 14.67 0.11 6.77
N ALA A 66 13.87 -0.89 7.12
CA ALA A 66 14.39 -2.18 7.56
C ALA A 66 13.52 -3.36 7.15
N TYR A 67 14.14 -4.55 7.11
CA TYR A 67 13.44 -5.83 7.19
C TYR A 67 13.18 -6.19 8.64
N LEU A 68 11.91 -6.30 9.00
CA LEU A 68 11.47 -6.73 10.32
C LEU A 68 11.02 -8.18 10.26
N THR A 69 11.30 -8.95 11.30
CA THR A 69 10.80 -10.32 11.46
C THR A 69 9.72 -10.30 12.54
N PRO A 70 8.43 -10.51 12.17
CA PRO A 70 7.35 -10.51 13.14
C PRO A 70 7.54 -11.57 14.24
N ASP A 71 7.30 -11.18 15.48
CA ASP A 71 7.21 -12.06 16.64
C ASP A 71 5.97 -11.71 17.48
N ALA A 72 5.55 -12.65 18.33
CA ALA A 72 4.29 -12.52 19.08
C ALA A 72 4.30 -11.42 20.16
N GLU A 73 5.47 -10.97 20.60
CA GLU A 73 5.59 -10.00 21.68
C GLU A 73 5.61 -8.56 21.14
N THR A 74 6.28 -8.35 20.00
CA THR A 74 6.58 -7.02 19.47
C THR A 74 5.79 -6.66 18.20
N PHE A 75 5.02 -7.61 17.64
CA PHE A 75 4.22 -7.42 16.43
C PHE A 75 2.77 -7.86 16.68
N GLU A 76 1.88 -6.90 16.86
CA GLU A 76 0.46 -7.18 17.11
C GLU A 76 -0.38 -6.85 15.87
N VAL A 77 -1.10 -7.83 15.35
CA VAL A 77 -2.06 -7.64 14.26
C VAL A 77 -3.45 -7.41 14.85
N LYS A 78 -4.09 -6.29 14.49
CA LYS A 78 -5.48 -6.00 14.89
C LYS A 78 -6.44 -6.76 13.96
N ASP A 79 -7.64 -7.07 14.47
CA ASP A 79 -8.71 -7.68 13.67
C ASP A 79 -9.72 -6.60 13.24
N ASP A 80 -9.26 -5.68 12.39
CA ASP A 80 -9.98 -4.46 12.01
C ASP A 80 -10.22 -4.32 10.50
N TRP A 81 -9.91 -5.35 9.70
CA TRP A 81 -10.13 -5.32 8.26
C TRP A 81 -11.57 -5.72 7.90
N ASN A 82 -12.46 -4.74 7.88
CA ASN A 82 -13.87 -4.93 7.50
C ASN A 82 -14.28 -3.96 6.38
N THR A 83 -14.00 -4.33 5.15
CA THR A 83 -14.22 -3.50 3.95
C THR A 83 -15.29 -4.09 3.05
N LEU A 84 -15.88 -3.26 2.17
CA LEU A 84 -16.85 -3.69 1.17
C LEU A 84 -16.23 -4.67 0.17
N GLY A 85 -15.04 -4.33 -0.34
CA GLY A 85 -14.25 -5.16 -1.26
C GLY A 85 -12.91 -5.56 -0.66
N MET A 86 -12.12 -6.35 -1.40
CA MET A 86 -10.76 -6.75 -1.07
C MET A 86 -10.60 -7.43 0.31
N LYS A 87 -11.64 -8.09 0.81
CA LYS A 87 -11.63 -8.76 2.13
C LYS A 87 -10.51 -9.80 2.25
N ALA A 88 -10.20 -10.50 1.15
CA ALA A 88 -9.17 -11.53 1.11
C ALA A 88 -7.74 -11.00 1.29
N THR A 89 -7.49 -9.69 1.13
CA THR A 89 -6.17 -9.10 1.34
C THR A 89 -5.77 -9.06 2.81
N GLN A 90 -6.73 -9.16 3.74
CA GLN A 90 -6.47 -9.14 5.18
C GLN A 90 -5.53 -7.99 5.57
N SER A 91 -5.86 -6.78 5.07
CA SER A 91 -5.00 -5.59 5.20
C SER A 91 -5.17 -4.89 6.55
N ASN A 92 -5.06 -5.66 7.60
CA ASN A 92 -5.24 -5.23 8.99
C ASN A 92 -4.24 -4.15 9.41
N THR A 93 -4.59 -3.41 10.45
CA THR A 93 -3.64 -2.58 11.19
C THR A 93 -2.69 -3.46 11.99
N VAL A 94 -1.43 -3.06 12.04
CA VAL A 94 -0.44 -3.66 12.94
C VAL A 94 0.16 -2.62 13.87
N GLU A 95 0.50 -3.05 15.06
CA GLU A 95 1.20 -2.27 16.06
C GLU A 95 2.59 -2.86 16.28
N LEU A 96 3.61 -2.01 16.07
CA LEU A 96 5.01 -2.33 16.33
C LEU A 96 5.33 -1.88 17.75
N LYS A 97 5.76 -2.80 18.60
CA LYS A 97 6.01 -2.59 20.03
C LYS A 97 7.49 -2.81 20.38
N GLY A 98 8.39 -2.21 19.60
CA GLY A 98 9.83 -2.38 19.76
C GLY A 98 10.38 -3.57 18.99
N ILE A 99 9.77 -3.92 17.87
CA ILE A 99 10.30 -4.97 17.00
C ILE A 99 11.71 -4.61 16.56
N TYR A 100 12.62 -5.55 16.76
CA TYR A 100 14.05 -5.33 16.54
C TYR A 100 14.47 -5.69 15.12
N ALA A 101 15.34 -4.86 14.54
CA ALA A 101 16.10 -5.13 13.33
C ALA A 101 17.60 -4.98 13.64
N ALA A 102 18.36 -6.02 13.38
CA ALA A 102 19.83 -5.96 13.46
C ALA A 102 20.40 -5.05 12.36
N GLU A 103 21.67 -4.64 12.51
CA GLU A 103 22.31 -3.72 11.58
C GLU A 103 22.23 -4.22 10.12
N GLU A 104 22.45 -5.49 9.88
CA GLU A 104 22.38 -6.12 8.55
C GLU A 104 20.96 -6.19 7.96
N GLN A 105 19.92 -5.93 8.76
CA GLN A 105 18.53 -5.85 8.32
C GLN A 105 18.12 -4.42 7.96
N ILE A 106 18.97 -3.43 8.23
CA ILE A 106 18.72 -2.04 7.83
C ILE A 106 19.00 -1.90 6.34
N LEU A 107 17.96 -1.49 5.60
CA LEU A 107 18.04 -1.34 4.14
C LEU A 107 18.67 -0.03 3.72
N THR A 108 18.23 1.06 4.35
CA THR A 108 18.77 2.40 4.11
C THR A 108 18.36 3.38 5.22
N LYS A 109 19.12 4.46 5.35
CA LYS A 109 18.85 5.61 6.24
C LYS A 109 18.94 6.87 5.39
N VAL A 110 17.84 7.59 5.24
CA VAL A 110 17.75 8.78 4.37
C VAL A 110 17.13 9.96 5.12
N ALA A 111 17.47 11.16 4.72
CA ALA A 111 16.77 12.34 5.20
C ALA A 111 15.28 12.27 4.81
N PRO A 112 14.34 12.73 5.66
CA PRO A 112 12.94 12.84 5.29
C PRO A 112 12.75 13.74 4.06
N GLY A 113 11.80 13.37 3.19
CA GLY A 113 11.50 14.10 1.96
C GLY A 113 11.74 13.27 0.70
N PRO A 114 11.61 13.89 -0.48
CA PRO A 114 11.87 13.24 -1.75
C PRO A 114 13.31 12.69 -1.80
N SER A 115 13.46 11.42 -2.17
CA SER A 115 14.75 10.76 -2.20
C SER A 115 14.91 9.91 -3.47
N PHE A 116 16.10 9.96 -4.06
CA PHE A 116 16.53 9.07 -5.14
C PHE A 116 17.30 7.84 -4.61
N ASP A 117 17.28 7.60 -3.31
CA ASP A 117 17.80 6.35 -2.75
C ASP A 117 17.15 5.15 -3.45
N PRO A 118 17.92 4.14 -3.89
CA PRO A 118 17.40 3.01 -4.66
C PRO A 118 16.29 2.24 -3.97
N VAL A 119 16.28 2.14 -2.64
CA VAL A 119 15.24 1.46 -1.87
C VAL A 119 13.96 2.27 -1.92
N VAL A 120 14.03 3.57 -1.60
CA VAL A 120 12.86 4.46 -1.59
C VAL A 120 12.27 4.61 -2.98
N PHE A 121 13.12 4.88 -3.98
CA PHE A 121 12.71 4.98 -5.38
C PHE A 121 12.10 3.67 -5.90
N GLY A 122 12.72 2.54 -5.58
CA GLY A 122 12.24 1.22 -5.98
C GLY A 122 10.85 0.90 -5.41
N ILE A 123 10.59 1.22 -4.14
CA ILE A 123 9.27 1.04 -3.52
C ILE A 123 8.20 1.83 -4.30
N PHE A 124 8.44 3.11 -4.58
CA PHE A 124 7.52 3.94 -5.35
C PHE A 124 7.29 3.40 -6.76
N ALA A 125 8.38 3.16 -7.50
CA ALA A 125 8.30 2.76 -8.90
C ALA A 125 7.51 1.45 -9.07
N TYR A 126 7.80 0.44 -8.27
CA TYR A 126 7.08 -0.84 -8.34
C TYR A 126 5.64 -0.73 -7.86
N PHE A 127 5.40 -0.02 -6.76
CA PHE A 127 4.05 0.15 -6.22
C PHE A 127 3.13 0.86 -7.21
N GLU A 128 3.54 2.00 -7.76
CA GLU A 128 2.72 2.79 -8.68
C GLU A 128 2.43 2.02 -9.98
N ILE A 129 3.42 1.38 -10.57
CA ILE A 129 3.24 0.62 -11.82
C ILE A 129 2.30 -0.56 -11.62
N LEU A 130 2.47 -1.34 -10.56
CA LEU A 130 1.64 -2.51 -10.27
C LEU A 130 0.21 -2.11 -9.92
N LEU A 131 0.05 -1.02 -9.16
CA LEU A 131 -1.26 -0.47 -8.82
C LEU A 131 -1.99 0.05 -10.06
N ALA A 132 -1.30 0.82 -10.91
CA ALA A 132 -1.84 1.31 -12.17
C ALA A 132 -2.28 0.18 -13.09
N ALA A 133 -1.50 -0.88 -13.23
CA ALA A 133 -1.85 -2.07 -14.02
C ALA A 133 -3.10 -2.76 -13.49
N THR A 134 -3.24 -2.87 -12.16
CA THR A 134 -4.42 -3.46 -11.51
C THR A 134 -5.68 -2.65 -11.79
N TYR A 135 -5.65 -1.33 -11.59
CA TYR A 135 -6.79 -0.46 -11.85
C TYR A 135 -7.14 -0.36 -13.33
N HIS A 136 -6.13 -0.34 -14.21
CA HIS A 136 -6.36 -0.39 -15.65
C HIS A 136 -7.12 -1.67 -16.06
N GLY A 137 -6.74 -2.82 -15.52
CA GLY A 137 -7.42 -4.09 -15.77
C GLY A 137 -8.90 -4.07 -15.34
N ILE A 138 -9.18 -3.50 -14.16
CA ILE A 138 -10.55 -3.33 -13.65
C ILE A 138 -11.36 -2.39 -14.56
N GLY A 139 -10.79 -1.23 -14.92
CA GLY A 139 -11.42 -0.25 -15.81
C GLY A 139 -11.75 -0.84 -17.19
N LYS A 140 -10.78 -1.55 -17.78
CA LYS A 140 -10.98 -2.27 -19.05
C LYS A 140 -12.14 -3.27 -18.99
N ARG A 141 -12.19 -4.10 -17.94
CA ARG A 141 -13.27 -5.06 -17.78
C ARG A 141 -14.63 -4.40 -17.57
N ALA A 142 -14.69 -3.32 -16.82
CA ALA A 142 -15.93 -2.54 -16.64
C ALA A 142 -16.44 -1.98 -17.98
N LEU A 143 -15.54 -1.45 -18.80
CA LEU A 143 -15.87 -0.95 -20.14
C LEU A 143 -16.39 -2.08 -21.06
N GLU A 144 -15.73 -3.24 -21.08
CA GLU A 144 -16.17 -4.41 -21.85
C GLU A 144 -17.59 -4.84 -21.46
N ILE A 145 -17.88 -4.94 -20.15
CA ILE A 145 -19.24 -5.26 -19.65
C ILE A 145 -20.23 -4.18 -20.07
N GLY A 146 -19.87 -2.91 -20.02
CA GLY A 146 -20.69 -1.80 -20.50
C GLY A 146 -21.03 -1.95 -21.97
N ILE A 147 -20.05 -2.22 -22.83
CA ILE A 147 -20.22 -2.43 -24.27
C ILE A 147 -21.13 -3.66 -24.55
N GLU A 148 -20.90 -4.78 -23.88
CA GLU A 148 -21.74 -5.97 -24.01
C GLU A 148 -23.20 -5.68 -23.61
N THR A 149 -23.39 -4.95 -22.51
CA THR A 149 -24.70 -4.59 -22.00
C THR A 149 -25.49 -3.72 -22.99
N VAL A 150 -24.88 -2.68 -23.57
CA VAL A 150 -25.59 -1.79 -24.51
C VAL A 150 -25.91 -2.45 -25.84
N LYS A 151 -25.16 -3.48 -26.24
CA LYS A 151 -25.48 -4.27 -27.44
C LYS A 151 -26.67 -5.20 -27.25
N THR A 152 -26.86 -5.71 -26.05
CA THR A 152 -27.90 -6.72 -25.73
C THR A 152 -29.20 -6.11 -25.20
N ARG A 153 -29.14 -4.92 -24.59
CA ARG A 153 -30.29 -4.23 -24.03
C ARG A 153 -31.05 -3.42 -25.06
N HIS A 154 -32.39 -3.41 -24.93
CA HIS A 154 -33.31 -2.66 -25.76
C HIS A 154 -34.07 -1.60 -24.92
N SER A 155 -34.20 -0.39 -25.44
CA SER A 155 -34.99 0.68 -24.83
C SER A 155 -36.44 0.52 -25.21
N VAL A 156 -37.30 0.27 -24.25
CA VAL A 156 -38.75 0.18 -24.47
C VAL A 156 -39.35 1.53 -24.94
N SER A 157 -38.84 2.63 -24.36
CA SER A 157 -39.33 3.98 -24.68
C SER A 157 -38.98 4.43 -26.10
N ASN A 158 -37.83 4.02 -26.62
CA ASN A 158 -37.33 4.46 -27.93
C ASN A 158 -37.50 3.38 -29.01
N ASP A 159 -37.98 2.22 -28.61
CA ASP A 159 -38.09 1.03 -29.46
C ASP A 159 -36.85 0.72 -30.28
N ALA A 160 -35.66 0.83 -29.61
CA ALA A 160 -34.36 0.67 -30.23
C ALA A 160 -33.33 0.07 -29.26
N PRO A 161 -32.33 -0.64 -29.76
CA PRO A 161 -31.20 -1.07 -28.94
C PRO A 161 -30.47 0.12 -28.33
N TYR A 162 -29.95 -0.01 -27.07
CA TYR A 162 -29.16 1.03 -26.43
C TYR A 162 -27.91 1.38 -27.22
N SER A 163 -27.38 0.46 -28.03
CA SER A 163 -26.25 0.72 -28.92
C SER A 163 -26.53 1.73 -30.03
N GLN A 164 -27.80 2.11 -30.27
CA GLN A 164 -28.17 3.16 -31.22
C GLN A 164 -28.34 4.53 -30.56
N ASP A 165 -28.39 4.60 -29.23
CA ASP A 165 -28.47 5.87 -28.52
C ASP A 165 -27.16 6.65 -28.63
N LYS A 166 -27.25 7.88 -29.12
CA LYS A 166 -26.07 8.74 -29.35
C LYS A 166 -25.32 9.10 -28.06
N ASN A 167 -26.06 9.33 -26.97
CA ASN A 167 -25.46 9.69 -25.66
C ASN A 167 -24.75 8.50 -25.02
N ILE A 168 -25.32 7.32 -25.14
CA ILE A 168 -24.69 6.09 -24.65
C ILE A 168 -23.40 5.80 -25.44
N ARG A 169 -23.47 5.91 -26.76
CA ARG A 169 -22.27 5.74 -27.64
C ARG A 169 -21.18 6.74 -27.29
N TRP A 170 -21.56 8.00 -27.05
CA TRP A 170 -20.62 9.04 -26.65
C TRP A 170 -19.91 8.67 -25.35
N ARG A 171 -20.67 8.31 -24.30
CA ARG A 171 -20.09 7.91 -23.00
C ARG A 171 -19.18 6.69 -23.08
N ILE A 172 -19.52 5.71 -23.91
CA ILE A 172 -18.66 4.56 -24.16
C ILE A 172 -17.36 5.01 -24.82
N ALA A 173 -17.43 5.90 -25.80
CA ALA A 173 -16.25 6.41 -26.50
C ALA A 173 -15.34 7.27 -25.59
N GLU A 174 -15.91 8.03 -24.66
CA GLU A 174 -15.14 8.81 -23.67
C GLU A 174 -14.43 7.90 -22.64
N ALA A 175 -14.97 6.73 -22.37
CA ALA A 175 -14.39 5.78 -21.40
C ALA A 175 -13.34 4.83 -22.03
N ALA A 176 -13.22 4.79 -23.36
CA ALA A 176 -12.33 3.90 -24.09
C ALA A 176 -10.94 4.51 -24.33
#